data_b17c76ea8ed2d9413e8c12b05234b4b1
#
_entry.id   b17c76ea8ed2d9413e8c12b05234b4b1
#
_cell.length_a   1.000
_cell.length_b   1.000
_cell.length_c   1.000
_cell.angle_alpha   90.00
_cell.angle_beta   90.00
_cell.angle_gamma   90.00
#
_symmetry.space_group_name_H-M   'P 1'
#
loop_
_entity.id
_entity.type
_entity.pdbx_description
1 polymer ?
#
loop_
_entity_poly.entity_id
_entity_poly.type
_entity_poly.pdbx_seq_one_letter_code
_entity_poly.pdbx_strand_id
1 'polypeptide(L)'
;MGEPIVEWLNQQQGNMVELLRDLVNIDSNSFDKAGVDRVGTRLTAFFDNHEIPHETIPLEEYGDAIRAVVSGGDGNQPILLCGHRDTVFPTGEVEKRPFSAADGKAFGPGVADMKPGLVVNAFILAAFHKFGGHPNPLVGLFTGDEEIGSPASQDVITAEAEKARLAFNSEPSRPSGNIVTRRKG
;
A
#
# COMPACT_ATOMS: atom_id res chain seq x y z
N MET A 1 -20.84 13.07 -1.35
CA MET A 1 -19.72 12.25 -1.88
C MET A 1 -19.30 11.11 -0.93
N GLY A 2 -19.43 11.23 0.40
CA GLY A 2 -18.97 10.19 1.33
C GLY A 2 -19.77 8.89 1.39
N GLU A 3 -21.11 8.96 1.41
CA GLU A 3 -21.94 7.76 1.59
C GLU A 3 -21.76 6.67 0.53
N PRO A 4 -21.77 6.93 -0.79
CA PRO A 4 -21.61 5.87 -1.79
C PRO A 4 -20.23 5.20 -1.75
N ILE A 5 -19.16 5.95 -1.42
CA ILE A 5 -17.79 5.44 -1.28
C ILE A 5 -17.73 4.48 -0.10
N VAL A 6 -18.24 4.89 1.06
CA VAL A 6 -18.24 4.07 2.29
C VAL A 6 -19.08 2.81 2.10
N GLU A 7 -20.25 2.93 1.47
CA GLU A 7 -21.11 1.78 1.17
C GLU A 7 -20.41 0.78 0.25
N TRP A 8 -19.77 1.26 -0.82
CA TRP A 8 -19.02 0.40 -1.71
C TRP A 8 -17.84 -0.30 -0.99
N LEU A 9 -17.07 0.45 -0.18
CA LEU A 9 -15.96 -0.12 0.59
C LEU A 9 -16.45 -1.20 1.56
N ASN A 10 -17.58 -1.01 2.23
CA ASN A 10 -18.16 -2.02 3.11
C ASN A 10 -18.52 -3.33 2.38
N GLN A 11 -18.88 -3.25 1.10
CA GLN A 11 -19.18 -4.42 0.26
C GLN A 11 -17.89 -5.12 -0.24
N GLN A 12 -16.71 -4.49 -0.11
CA GLN A 12 -15.45 -5.04 -0.61
C GLN A 12 -14.68 -5.88 0.40
N GLN A 13 -15.18 -6.11 1.61
CA GLN A 13 -14.44 -6.81 2.67
C GLN A 13 -13.86 -8.16 2.20
N GLY A 14 -14.63 -8.97 1.46
CA GLY A 14 -14.16 -10.23 0.92
C GLY A 14 -12.99 -10.04 -0.05
N ASN A 15 -13.12 -9.10 -0.98
CA ASN A 15 -12.08 -8.78 -1.97
C ASN A 15 -10.81 -8.21 -1.31
N MET A 16 -10.96 -7.42 -0.24
CA MET A 16 -9.82 -6.92 0.55
C MET A 16 -9.06 -8.07 1.21
N VAL A 17 -9.78 -9.04 1.79
CA VAL A 17 -9.16 -10.23 2.41
C VAL A 17 -8.48 -11.11 1.37
N GLU A 18 -9.06 -11.27 0.18
CA GLU A 18 -8.43 -12.01 -0.93
C GLU A 18 -7.15 -11.32 -1.39
N LEU A 19 -7.16 -10.01 -1.63
CA LEU A 19 -5.95 -9.28 -1.99
C LEU A 19 -4.89 -9.39 -0.88
N LEU A 20 -5.29 -9.25 0.39
CA LEU A 20 -4.36 -9.43 1.51
C LEU A 20 -3.73 -10.83 1.53
N ARG A 21 -4.54 -11.88 1.30
CA ARG A 21 -4.06 -13.26 1.20
C ARG A 21 -3.00 -13.40 0.11
N ASP A 22 -3.28 -12.85 -1.06
CA ASP A 22 -2.35 -12.91 -2.19
C ASP A 22 -1.02 -12.23 -1.84
N LEU A 23 -1.07 -11.02 -1.27
CA LEU A 23 0.14 -10.28 -0.89
C LEU A 23 0.93 -10.97 0.22
N VAL A 24 0.25 -11.49 1.25
CA VAL A 24 0.90 -12.17 2.39
C VAL A 24 1.57 -13.48 1.94
N ASN A 25 1.00 -14.18 0.97
CA ASN A 25 1.57 -15.41 0.42
C ASN A 25 2.73 -15.20 -0.56
N ILE A 26 3.28 -14.01 -0.63
CA ILE A 26 4.51 -13.71 -1.38
C ILE A 26 5.59 -13.30 -0.38
N ASP A 27 6.69 -14.06 -0.32
CA ASP A 27 7.88 -13.62 0.40
C ASP A 27 8.42 -12.32 -0.19
N SER A 28 8.70 -11.35 0.67
CA SER A 28 9.14 -10.01 0.26
C SER A 28 10.12 -9.39 1.27
N ASN A 29 11.18 -10.12 1.62
CA ASN A 29 12.26 -9.55 2.43
C ASN A 29 12.86 -8.34 1.71
N SER A 30 13.23 -7.28 2.44
CA SER A 30 13.79 -6.04 1.84
C SER A 30 14.99 -6.29 0.94
N PHE A 31 15.79 -7.33 1.21
CA PHE A 31 16.95 -7.73 0.39
C PHE A 31 16.58 -8.70 -0.75
N ASP A 32 15.34 -9.16 -0.85
CA ASP A 32 14.82 -9.97 -1.96
C ASP A 32 14.05 -9.07 -2.95
N LYS A 33 14.79 -8.29 -3.76
CA LYS A 33 14.18 -7.42 -4.78
C LYS A 33 13.11 -8.15 -5.60
N ALA A 34 13.39 -9.36 -6.04
CA ALA A 34 12.45 -10.13 -6.85
C ALA A 34 11.16 -10.48 -6.08
N GLY A 35 11.26 -10.76 -4.78
CA GLY A 35 10.11 -10.99 -3.91
C GLY A 35 9.26 -9.73 -3.74
N VAL A 36 9.89 -8.62 -3.44
CA VAL A 36 9.23 -7.31 -3.30
C VAL A 36 8.55 -6.90 -4.62
N ASP A 37 9.20 -7.12 -5.75
CA ASP A 37 8.65 -6.80 -7.07
C ASP A 37 7.47 -7.72 -7.44
N ARG A 38 7.45 -8.98 -7.00
CA ARG A 38 6.25 -9.85 -7.15
C ARG A 38 5.05 -9.31 -6.38
N VAL A 39 5.24 -8.78 -5.16
CA VAL A 39 4.17 -8.06 -4.43
C VAL A 39 3.71 -6.85 -5.25
N GLY A 40 4.65 -6.12 -5.84
CA GLY A 40 4.37 -5.00 -6.74
C GLY A 40 3.53 -5.43 -7.94
N THR A 41 3.91 -6.50 -8.63
CA THR A 41 3.15 -7.05 -9.75
C THR A 41 1.70 -7.39 -9.37
N ARG A 42 1.49 -7.92 -8.16
CA ARG A 42 0.12 -8.22 -7.69
C ARG A 42 -0.70 -6.94 -7.42
N LEU A 43 -0.05 -5.88 -6.93
CA LEU A 43 -0.71 -4.57 -6.75
C LEU A 43 -1.01 -3.89 -8.08
N THR A 44 -0.07 -3.89 -9.03
CA THR A 44 -0.31 -3.29 -10.35
C THR A 44 -1.41 -4.02 -11.11
N ALA A 45 -1.49 -5.36 -10.99
CA ALA A 45 -2.63 -6.11 -11.53
C ALA A 45 -3.98 -5.71 -10.91
N PHE A 46 -3.99 -5.33 -9.62
CA PHE A 46 -5.19 -4.77 -8.99
C PHE A 46 -5.54 -3.39 -9.58
N PHE A 47 -4.54 -2.52 -9.80
CA PHE A 47 -4.75 -1.21 -10.41
C PHE A 47 -5.23 -1.33 -11.85
N ASP A 48 -4.67 -2.24 -12.65
CA ASP A 48 -5.15 -2.53 -14.02
C ASP A 48 -6.62 -2.95 -14.03
N ASN A 49 -7.02 -3.86 -13.15
CA ASN A 49 -8.39 -4.34 -13.04
C ASN A 49 -9.39 -3.24 -12.63
N HIS A 50 -8.91 -2.19 -11.99
CA HIS A 50 -9.70 -1.03 -11.58
C HIS A 50 -9.48 0.19 -12.48
N GLU A 51 -8.73 0.04 -13.60
CA GLU A 51 -8.40 1.11 -14.55
C GLU A 51 -7.71 2.32 -13.91
N ILE A 52 -6.95 2.09 -12.81
CA ILE A 52 -6.23 3.15 -12.10
C ILE A 52 -4.87 3.38 -12.79
N PRO A 53 -4.60 4.58 -13.29
CA PRO A 53 -3.30 4.93 -13.86
C PRO A 53 -2.18 4.71 -12.82
N HIS A 54 -1.14 4.00 -13.23
CA HIS A 54 0.01 3.74 -12.37
C HIS A 54 1.30 3.63 -13.18
N GLU A 55 2.43 3.76 -12.51
CA GLU A 55 3.77 3.60 -13.05
C GLU A 55 4.66 2.86 -12.06
N THR A 56 5.65 2.14 -12.60
CA THR A 56 6.73 1.55 -11.83
C THR A 56 7.97 2.43 -11.97
N ILE A 57 8.55 2.82 -10.86
CA ILE A 57 9.78 3.63 -10.77
C ILE A 57 10.91 2.68 -10.44
N PRO A 58 11.82 2.37 -11.39
CA PRO A 58 12.89 1.41 -11.20
C PRO A 58 13.87 1.88 -10.13
N LEU A 59 14.23 0.98 -9.21
CA LEU A 59 15.28 1.15 -8.23
C LEU A 59 16.30 0.01 -8.41
N GLU A 60 17.59 0.33 -8.48
CA GLU A 60 18.61 -0.63 -8.89
C GLU A 60 18.78 -1.77 -7.88
N GLU A 61 18.90 -1.46 -6.61
CA GLU A 61 19.33 -2.39 -5.57
C GLU A 61 18.16 -3.08 -4.86
N TYR A 62 17.04 -2.38 -4.65
CA TYR A 62 15.87 -2.86 -3.90
C TYR A 62 14.61 -2.91 -4.78
N GLY A 63 13.50 -3.33 -4.19
CA GLY A 63 12.23 -3.40 -4.91
C GLY A 63 11.82 -2.06 -5.52
N ASP A 64 11.39 -2.07 -6.78
CA ASP A 64 10.98 -0.88 -7.52
C ASP A 64 9.85 -0.15 -6.79
N ALA A 65 9.79 1.18 -6.83
CA ALA A 65 8.66 1.89 -6.28
C ALA A 65 7.48 1.87 -7.27
N ILE A 66 6.25 1.88 -6.75
CA ILE A 66 5.02 1.97 -7.55
C ILE A 66 4.29 3.24 -7.17
N ARG A 67 3.89 3.98 -8.18
CA ARG A 67 3.08 5.19 -8.04
C ARG A 67 1.76 5.01 -8.78
N ALA A 68 0.64 5.13 -8.07
CA ALA A 68 -0.71 5.07 -8.64
C ALA A 68 -1.43 6.40 -8.42
N VAL A 69 -2.23 6.85 -9.39
CA VAL A 69 -2.83 8.20 -9.35
C VAL A 69 -4.32 8.15 -9.67
N VAL A 70 -5.12 8.75 -8.81
CA VAL A 70 -6.50 9.12 -9.11
C VAL A 70 -6.55 10.62 -9.33
N SER A 71 -6.98 11.03 -10.50
CA SER A 71 -7.05 12.44 -10.88
C SER A 71 -7.96 13.24 -9.96
N GLY A 72 -7.63 14.52 -9.79
CA GLY A 72 -8.39 15.49 -9.02
C GLY A 72 -8.60 16.77 -9.80
N GLY A 73 -9.09 17.81 -9.12
CA GLY A 73 -9.25 19.14 -9.72
C GLY A 73 -7.89 19.76 -10.05
N ASP A 74 -7.86 20.56 -11.12
CA ASP A 74 -6.65 21.23 -11.59
C ASP A 74 -6.08 22.20 -10.53
N GLY A 75 -4.76 22.16 -10.36
CA GLY A 75 -4.03 23.05 -9.46
C GLY A 75 -4.12 22.70 -7.98
N ASN A 76 -4.82 21.64 -7.60
CA ASN A 76 -4.87 21.20 -6.21
C ASN A 76 -3.67 20.31 -5.87
N GLN A 77 -3.08 20.54 -4.69
CA GLN A 77 -2.00 19.69 -4.19
C GLN A 77 -2.54 18.27 -3.87
N PRO A 78 -1.79 17.21 -4.20
CA PRO A 78 -2.23 15.84 -3.96
C PRO A 78 -2.30 15.48 -2.48
N ILE A 79 -3.10 14.44 -2.20
CA ILE A 79 -3.08 13.69 -0.94
C ILE A 79 -2.29 12.41 -1.21
N LEU A 80 -1.23 12.20 -0.42
CA LEU A 80 -0.33 11.07 -0.56
C LEU A 80 -0.75 9.94 0.39
N LEU A 81 -0.89 8.73 -0.15
CA LEU A 81 -1.12 7.48 0.59
C LEU A 81 0.16 6.65 0.50
N CYS A 82 0.87 6.49 1.61
CA CYS A 82 2.15 5.77 1.63
C CYS A 82 1.99 4.36 2.18
N GLY A 83 2.86 3.46 1.72
CA GLY A 83 3.03 2.13 2.28
C GLY A 83 4.22 1.41 1.68
N HIS A 84 4.75 0.40 2.40
CA HIS A 84 5.85 -0.41 1.92
C HIS A 84 5.44 -1.86 1.68
N ARG A 85 6.13 -2.52 0.75
CA ARG A 85 5.83 -3.89 0.30
C ARG A 85 6.80 -4.93 0.87
N ASP A 86 7.93 -4.46 1.35
CA ASP A 86 8.92 -5.30 1.98
C ASP A 86 8.54 -5.71 3.40
N THR A 87 9.22 -6.70 3.92
CA THR A 87 9.06 -7.23 5.28
C THR A 87 10.41 -7.68 5.84
N VAL A 88 10.51 -7.75 7.16
CA VAL A 88 11.70 -8.28 7.87
C VAL A 88 11.85 -9.81 7.75
N PHE A 89 10.84 -10.51 7.24
CA PHE A 89 10.84 -11.98 7.23
C PHE A 89 11.74 -12.55 6.14
N PRO A 90 12.52 -13.59 6.44
CA PRO A 90 13.38 -14.22 5.43
C PRO A 90 12.56 -14.94 4.35
N THR A 91 13.11 -15.03 3.15
CA THR A 91 12.54 -15.82 2.05
C THR A 91 12.34 -17.29 2.48
N GLY A 92 11.18 -17.88 2.14
CA GLY A 92 10.73 -19.19 2.57
C GLY A 92 9.92 -19.19 3.86
N GLU A 93 9.64 -18.02 4.45
CA GLU A 93 8.81 -17.93 5.65
C GLU A 93 7.33 -18.18 5.33
N VAL A 94 6.88 -17.79 4.13
CA VAL A 94 5.51 -18.04 3.66
C VAL A 94 5.19 -19.55 3.59
N GLU A 95 6.16 -20.40 3.22
CA GLU A 95 5.96 -21.85 3.21
C GLU A 95 5.69 -22.42 4.61
N LYS A 96 6.30 -21.84 5.64
CA LYS A 96 6.14 -22.26 7.04
C LYS A 96 4.87 -21.69 7.68
N ARG A 97 4.53 -20.45 7.33
CA ARG A 97 3.41 -19.72 7.91
C ARG A 97 2.60 -19.00 6.81
N PRO A 98 1.93 -19.74 5.90
CA PRO A 98 1.10 -19.12 4.88
C PRO A 98 -0.04 -18.31 5.51
N PHE A 99 -0.64 -17.44 4.73
CA PHE A 99 -1.83 -16.70 5.17
C PHE A 99 -2.89 -17.65 5.71
N SER A 100 -3.39 -17.34 6.89
CA SER A 100 -4.56 -17.98 7.45
C SER A 100 -5.45 -16.97 8.15
N ALA A 101 -6.74 -17.27 8.25
CA ALA A 101 -7.70 -16.43 8.95
C ALA A 101 -8.61 -17.31 9.83
N ALA A 102 -8.71 -16.95 11.10
CA ALA A 102 -9.55 -17.62 12.08
C ALA A 102 -9.99 -16.63 13.17
N ASP A 103 -11.19 -16.78 13.66
CA ASP A 103 -11.73 -15.99 14.81
C ASP A 103 -11.61 -14.47 14.62
N GLY A 104 -11.82 -13.99 13.40
CA GLY A 104 -11.73 -12.55 13.07
C GLY A 104 -10.30 -12.00 13.04
N LYS A 105 -9.29 -12.87 13.02
CA LYS A 105 -7.87 -12.49 12.92
C LYS A 105 -7.25 -13.13 11.69
N ALA A 106 -6.26 -12.45 11.11
CA ALA A 106 -5.42 -12.95 10.04
C ALA A 106 -3.98 -13.16 10.54
N PHE A 107 -3.31 -14.16 9.99
CA PHE A 107 -1.94 -14.56 10.33
C PHE A 107 -1.12 -14.76 9.06
N GLY A 108 0.19 -14.49 9.13
CA GLY A 108 1.15 -14.67 8.05
C GLY A 108 2.22 -13.57 8.04
N PRO A 109 3.30 -13.71 7.26
CA PRO A 109 4.36 -12.71 7.16
C PRO A 109 3.86 -11.38 6.59
N GLY A 110 4.10 -10.27 7.28
CA GLY A 110 3.66 -8.94 6.86
C GLY A 110 2.14 -8.68 6.99
N VAL A 111 1.39 -9.59 7.67
CA VAL A 111 -0.06 -9.45 7.86
C VAL A 111 -0.45 -8.31 8.80
N ALA A 112 0.50 -7.72 9.51
CA ALA A 112 0.31 -6.52 10.31
C ALA A 112 1.14 -5.36 9.76
N ASP A 113 2.38 -5.63 9.43
CA ASP A 113 3.38 -4.67 8.96
C ASP A 113 3.87 -5.07 7.55
N MET A 114 3.48 -4.32 6.49
CA MET A 114 2.26 -3.50 6.51
C MET A 114 1.33 -3.81 5.32
N LYS A 115 1.28 -5.09 4.88
CA LYS A 115 0.47 -5.52 3.72
C LYS A 115 -1.03 -5.16 3.82
N PRO A 116 -1.68 -5.14 5.02
CA PRO A 116 -3.04 -4.61 5.14
C PRO A 116 -3.14 -3.13 4.78
N GLY A 117 -2.14 -2.33 5.12
CA GLY A 117 -2.08 -0.92 4.74
C GLY A 117 -2.03 -0.72 3.23
N LEU A 118 -1.30 -1.59 2.51
CA LEU A 118 -1.31 -1.59 1.03
C LEU A 118 -2.70 -1.86 0.47
N VAL A 119 -3.42 -2.83 1.05
CA VAL A 119 -4.80 -3.15 0.66
C VAL A 119 -5.73 -1.97 0.93
N VAL A 120 -5.63 -1.35 2.10
CA VAL A 120 -6.42 -0.16 2.44
C VAL A 120 -6.19 0.95 1.43
N ASN A 121 -4.92 1.28 1.13
CA ASN A 121 -4.57 2.32 0.17
C ASN A 121 -5.07 1.99 -1.24
N ALA A 122 -4.92 0.74 -1.69
CA ALA A 122 -5.38 0.31 -3.00
C ALA A 122 -6.91 0.44 -3.15
N PHE A 123 -7.68 0.02 -2.14
CA PHE A 123 -9.14 0.13 -2.17
C PHE A 123 -9.64 1.58 -2.00
N ILE A 124 -8.92 2.44 -1.28
CA ILE A 124 -9.22 3.89 -1.24
C ILE A 124 -9.06 4.48 -2.64
N LEU A 125 -7.94 4.21 -3.32
CA LEU A 125 -7.73 4.67 -4.70
C LEU A 125 -8.84 4.16 -5.64
N ALA A 126 -9.18 2.87 -5.56
CA ALA A 126 -10.23 2.28 -6.38
C ALA A 126 -11.61 2.90 -6.11
N ALA A 127 -11.94 3.14 -4.84
CA ALA A 127 -13.21 3.77 -4.48
C ALA A 127 -13.30 5.19 -5.07
N PHE A 128 -12.30 6.02 -4.85
CA PHE A 128 -12.32 7.38 -5.37
C PHE A 128 -12.29 7.40 -6.91
N HIS A 129 -11.50 6.53 -7.54
CA HIS A 129 -11.49 6.42 -9.01
C HIS A 129 -12.88 6.06 -9.56
N LYS A 130 -13.51 5.06 -8.98
CA LYS A 130 -14.86 4.60 -9.36
C LYS A 130 -15.94 5.68 -9.22
N PHE A 131 -15.87 6.52 -8.22
CA PHE A 131 -16.89 7.54 -7.92
C PHE A 131 -16.53 8.95 -8.39
N GLY A 132 -15.66 9.06 -9.39
CA GLY A 132 -15.37 10.33 -10.08
C GLY A 132 -14.25 11.16 -9.45
N GLY A 133 -13.42 10.56 -8.61
CA GLY A 133 -12.24 11.19 -8.04
C GLY A 133 -12.51 12.01 -6.77
N HIS A 134 -11.56 12.85 -6.44
CA HIS A 134 -11.58 13.77 -5.29
C HIS A 134 -11.10 15.15 -5.77
N PRO A 135 -11.51 16.29 -5.16
CA PRO A 135 -11.03 17.61 -5.54
C PRO A 135 -9.50 17.73 -5.56
N ASN A 136 -8.81 17.05 -4.65
CA ASN A 136 -7.35 16.90 -4.69
C ASN A 136 -7.00 15.56 -5.37
N PRO A 137 -5.97 15.48 -6.22
CA PRO A 137 -5.47 14.20 -6.71
C PRO A 137 -5.10 13.28 -5.53
N LEU A 138 -5.36 11.98 -5.67
CA LEU A 138 -4.87 10.99 -4.71
C LEU A 138 -3.69 10.25 -5.34
N VAL A 139 -2.58 10.19 -4.62
CA VAL A 139 -1.37 9.50 -5.05
C VAL A 139 -1.09 8.38 -4.06
N GLY A 140 -1.07 7.14 -4.53
CA GLY A 140 -0.54 6.00 -3.79
C GLY A 140 0.93 5.81 -4.12
N LEU A 141 1.79 5.77 -3.12
CA LEU A 141 3.21 5.47 -3.25
C LEU A 141 3.55 4.22 -2.44
N PHE A 142 4.05 3.19 -3.13
CA PHE A 142 4.32 1.88 -2.56
C PHE A 142 5.79 1.53 -2.76
N THR A 143 6.59 1.64 -1.70
CA THR A 143 8.05 1.41 -1.71
C THR A 143 8.42 -0.02 -1.38
N GLY A 144 9.70 -0.37 -1.44
CA GLY A 144 10.16 -1.74 -1.28
C GLY A 144 11.36 -1.93 -0.33
N ASP A 145 11.71 -0.92 0.47
CA ASP A 145 12.92 -0.89 1.29
C ASP A 145 12.75 -0.13 2.62
N GLU A 146 11.51 -0.04 3.13
CA GLU A 146 11.20 0.72 4.34
C GLU A 146 11.83 0.11 5.59
N GLU A 147 11.77 -1.21 5.72
CA GLU A 147 12.24 -1.97 6.89
C GLU A 147 13.76 -1.83 7.16
N ILE A 148 14.48 -1.30 6.17
CA ILE A 148 15.91 -1.01 6.24
C ILE A 148 16.23 0.49 6.13
N GLY A 149 15.20 1.35 6.28
CA GLY A 149 15.34 2.80 6.33
C GLY A 149 15.28 3.50 4.96
N SER A 150 14.66 2.89 3.96
CA SER A 150 14.38 3.46 2.63
C SER A 150 15.64 3.96 1.87
N PRO A 151 16.74 3.19 1.82
CA PRO A 151 18.00 3.70 1.26
C PRO A 151 17.91 4.05 -0.23
N ALA A 152 17.06 3.37 -1.01
CA ALA A 152 16.88 3.65 -2.43
C ALA A 152 15.63 4.46 -2.74
N SER A 153 14.56 4.31 -1.95
CA SER A 153 13.30 5.00 -2.22
C SER A 153 13.20 6.40 -1.59
N GLN A 154 14.16 6.83 -0.78
CA GLN A 154 14.13 8.11 -0.06
C GLN A 154 13.88 9.31 -0.98
N ASP A 155 14.56 9.37 -2.12
CA ASP A 155 14.40 10.50 -3.07
C ASP A 155 13.01 10.51 -3.69
N VAL A 156 12.46 9.34 -4.00
CA VAL A 156 11.10 9.19 -4.54
C VAL A 156 10.07 9.63 -3.50
N ILE A 157 10.23 9.19 -2.24
CA ILE A 157 9.36 9.58 -1.13
C ILE A 157 9.39 11.09 -0.93
N THR A 158 10.60 11.68 -0.90
CA THR A 158 10.78 13.12 -0.71
C THR A 158 10.12 13.90 -1.83
N ALA A 159 10.34 13.52 -3.09
CA ALA A 159 9.78 14.19 -4.24
C ALA A 159 8.24 14.19 -4.28
N GLU A 160 7.59 13.11 -3.82
CA GLU A 160 6.13 13.05 -3.73
C GLU A 160 5.61 13.78 -2.47
N ALA A 161 6.33 13.71 -1.35
CA ALA A 161 5.94 14.37 -0.11
C ALA A 161 5.98 15.92 -0.23
N GLU A 162 6.96 16.46 -0.93
CA GLU A 162 7.09 17.93 -1.18
C GLU A 162 5.91 18.49 -1.99
N LYS A 163 5.30 17.69 -2.86
CA LYS A 163 4.12 18.08 -3.65
C LYS A 163 2.83 17.96 -2.84
N ALA A 164 2.81 17.08 -1.85
CA ALA A 164 1.60 16.68 -1.16
C ALA A 164 1.12 17.74 -0.15
N ARG A 165 -0.19 17.95 -0.10
CA ARG A 165 -0.86 18.71 0.97
C ARG A 165 -0.89 17.97 2.28
N LEU A 166 -1.10 16.65 2.20
CA LEU A 166 -1.21 15.72 3.32
C LEU A 166 -0.58 14.39 2.92
N ALA A 167 -0.03 13.68 3.89
CA ALA A 167 0.40 12.31 3.72
C ALA A 167 -0.27 11.43 4.79
N PHE A 168 -0.79 10.29 4.36
CA PHE A 168 -1.27 9.22 5.23
C PHE A 168 -0.34 8.01 5.06
N ASN A 169 0.29 7.60 6.16
CA ASN A 169 1.04 6.36 6.21
C ASN A 169 0.16 5.29 6.87
N SER A 170 -0.13 4.22 6.14
CA SER A 170 -1.06 3.16 6.58
C SER A 170 -0.36 2.06 7.38
N GLU A 171 0.66 2.42 8.14
CA GLU A 171 1.33 1.58 9.11
C GLU A 171 0.38 1.05 10.20
N PRO A 172 0.73 -0.06 10.87
CA PRO A 172 -0.11 -0.62 11.92
C PRO A 172 -0.34 0.37 13.07
N SER A 173 -1.61 0.52 13.46
CA SER A 173 -1.99 1.31 14.63
C SER A 173 -1.59 0.60 15.94
N ARG A 174 -1.66 1.35 17.05
CA ARG A 174 -1.51 0.76 18.37
C ARG A 174 -2.70 -0.15 18.70
N PRO A 175 -2.52 -1.16 19.60
CA PRO A 175 -3.63 -2.03 20.04
C PRO A 175 -4.85 -1.27 20.60
N SER A 176 -4.64 -0.04 21.08
CA SER A 176 -5.72 0.86 21.52
C SER A 176 -6.55 1.45 20.38
N GLY A 177 -6.16 1.26 19.11
CA GLY A 177 -6.79 1.90 17.94
C GLY A 177 -6.43 3.37 17.76
N ASN A 178 -5.55 3.92 18.59
CA ASN A 178 -5.15 5.32 18.47
C ASN A 178 -4.29 5.57 17.23
N ILE A 179 -4.59 6.67 16.54
CA ILE A 179 -3.78 7.17 15.43
C ILE A 179 -2.51 7.83 16.00
N VAL A 180 -1.36 7.53 15.39
CA VAL A 180 -0.10 8.20 15.73
C VAL A 180 0.02 9.45 14.87
N THR A 181 -0.06 10.64 15.50
CA THR A 181 0.04 11.92 14.80
C THR A 181 1.44 12.53 14.86
N ARG A 182 2.30 12.04 15.74
CA ARG A 182 3.69 12.46 15.88
C ARG A 182 4.53 11.35 16.50
N ARG A 183 5.66 11.06 15.88
CA ARG A 183 6.67 10.13 16.40
C ARG A 183 8.01 10.85 16.45
N LYS A 184 8.78 10.61 17.51
CA LYS A 184 10.17 11.03 17.58
C LYS A 184 11.00 9.94 16.87
N GLY A 185 11.74 10.31 15.86
CA GLY A 185 12.72 9.46 15.20
C GLY A 185 14.01 9.35 16.01
#